data_5e7078a87cf2c0b91b98445a2b8dacb4
#
_entry.id   5e7078a87cf2c0b91b98445a2b8dacb4
#
_cell.length_a   1.000
_cell.length_b   1.000
_cell.length_c   1.000
_cell.angle_alpha   90.00
_cell.angle_beta   90.00
_cell.angle_gamma   90.00
#
_symmetry.space_group_name_H-M   'P 1'
#
loop_
_entity.id
_entity.type
_entity.pdbx_description
1 polymer ?
#
loop_
_entity_poly.entity_id
_entity_poly.type
_entity_poly.pdbx_seq_one_letter_code
_entity_poly.pdbx_strand_id
1 'polypeptide(L)'
;MKEKDNKELEELTADMPKKKLPVWSKIVIGVVIAVLAIGGIAYGVFSYNYGKIYVKDNDNEKAQEEYFDEDTGIENLKAIDPDKIHLDSADSVIQSKDVINILVCGEEAIGGGRGRTDSIMIATVNRKDGALRLTSIMRDTYVQIPGFSDNKINAAYHNGGMKTLIKTIHKNFGVDVDGYVLVNFDSFQQVIEALGGVDIKLAEDEVEYLNKTNYISEKSNRTLHVGVNHMNGNQALGYARIRYVQKDGQYGDFARTLRHRTVMSAIYKKLMDKSALELIAMVPKLMPLVKTNIDKADLVNYLYQGVEVRSRNSKLETLNVPVEGAYKITRVRSMSVILPDPLDKNVKAMQKFIFGSALGKEDNKGANISVGQ
;
A
#
# COMPACT_ATOMS: atom_id res chain seq x y z
N MET A 1 -32.73 42.27 -46.54
CA MET A 1 -33.02 42.30 -45.11
C MET A 1 -31.81 41.97 -44.27
N LYS A 2 -31.02 40.92 -44.53
CA LYS A 2 -29.81 40.56 -43.76
C LYS A 2 -28.63 41.52 -43.83
N GLU A 3 -28.51 42.32 -44.91
CA GLU A 3 -27.40 43.26 -45.08
C GLU A 3 -27.60 44.58 -44.31
N LYS A 4 -28.86 44.97 -44.07
CA LYS A 4 -29.21 46.14 -43.28
C LYS A 4 -29.01 45.90 -41.78
N ASP A 5 -29.32 44.71 -41.32
CA ASP A 5 -29.18 44.33 -39.92
C ASP A 5 -27.69 44.21 -39.50
N ASN A 6 -26.80 43.79 -40.43
CA ASN A 6 -25.36 43.74 -40.16
C ASN A 6 -24.71 45.14 -40.08
N LYS A 7 -25.18 46.14 -40.89
CA LYS A 7 -24.67 47.49 -40.80
C LYS A 7 -25.12 48.21 -39.53
N GLU A 8 -26.35 48.00 -39.09
CA GLU A 8 -26.83 48.53 -37.83
C GLU A 8 -26.10 47.95 -36.61
N LEU A 9 -25.72 46.65 -36.69
CA LEU A 9 -24.92 46.01 -35.63
C LEU A 9 -23.48 46.53 -35.60
N GLU A 10 -22.87 46.81 -36.78
CA GLU A 10 -21.53 47.40 -36.87
C GLU A 10 -21.51 48.84 -36.39
N GLU A 11 -22.55 49.64 -36.67
CA GLU A 11 -22.65 51.05 -36.17
C GLU A 11 -22.89 51.06 -34.63
N LEU A 12 -23.67 50.14 -34.09
CA LEU A 12 -23.89 50.02 -32.63
C LEU A 12 -22.66 49.53 -31.85
N THR A 13 -21.75 48.83 -32.51
CA THR A 13 -20.50 48.35 -31.87
C THR A 13 -19.34 49.34 -32.04
N ALA A 14 -19.41 50.26 -33.00
CA ALA A 14 -18.35 51.22 -33.28
C ALA A 14 -18.22 52.35 -32.28
N ASP A 15 -19.28 52.64 -31.50
CA ASP A 15 -19.32 53.80 -30.58
C ASP A 15 -19.25 53.45 -29.11
N MET A 16 -18.93 52.21 -28.75
CA MET A 16 -18.68 51.86 -27.35
C MET A 16 -17.25 52.28 -26.97
N PRO A 17 -17.09 53.19 -25.99
CA PRO A 17 -15.78 53.58 -25.53
C PRO A 17 -15.05 52.33 -25.00
N LYS A 18 -13.97 51.94 -25.68
CA LYS A 18 -13.08 50.86 -25.20
C LYS A 18 -12.50 51.29 -23.85
N LYS A 19 -13.23 50.98 -22.75
CA LYS A 19 -12.72 51.19 -21.39
C LYS A 19 -11.42 50.39 -21.26
N LYS A 20 -10.29 51.12 -21.26
CA LYS A 20 -8.98 50.49 -21.01
C LYS A 20 -9.05 49.92 -19.59
N LEU A 21 -8.91 48.61 -19.50
CA LEU A 21 -8.82 47.91 -18.20
C LEU A 21 -7.71 48.57 -17.35
N PRO A 22 -7.98 48.90 -16.10
CA PRO A 22 -6.98 49.46 -15.18
C PRO A 22 -5.78 48.53 -15.03
N VAL A 23 -4.60 49.07 -14.76
CA VAL A 23 -3.33 48.31 -14.77
C VAL A 23 -3.42 47.11 -13.78
N TRP A 24 -4.05 47.31 -12.61
CA TRP A 24 -4.22 46.26 -11.62
C TRP A 24 -5.03 45.06 -12.16
N SER A 25 -6.08 45.29 -12.99
CA SER A 25 -6.86 44.18 -13.54
C SER A 25 -6.07 43.38 -14.58
N LYS A 26 -5.15 44.03 -15.35
CA LYS A 26 -4.24 43.31 -16.24
C LYS A 26 -3.25 42.46 -15.48
N ILE A 27 -2.77 42.92 -14.30
CA ILE A 27 -1.90 42.14 -13.40
C ILE A 27 -2.67 40.95 -12.87
N VAL A 28 -3.90 41.14 -12.37
CA VAL A 28 -4.74 40.04 -11.87
C VAL A 28 -5.02 39.02 -12.95
N ILE A 29 -5.39 39.45 -14.16
CA ILE A 29 -5.60 38.53 -15.29
C ILE A 29 -4.31 37.78 -15.63
N GLY A 30 -3.15 38.46 -15.64
CA GLY A 30 -1.86 37.84 -15.88
C GLY A 30 -1.53 36.76 -14.81
N VAL A 31 -1.78 37.05 -13.54
CA VAL A 31 -1.60 36.10 -12.44
C VAL A 31 -2.55 34.90 -12.58
N VAL A 32 -3.82 35.12 -12.89
CA VAL A 32 -4.79 34.05 -13.11
C VAL A 32 -4.38 33.16 -14.29
N ILE A 33 -3.95 33.76 -15.39
CA ILE A 33 -3.46 32.99 -16.56
C ILE A 33 -2.21 32.18 -16.19
N ALA A 34 -1.28 32.77 -15.44
CA ALA A 34 -0.07 32.06 -15.00
C ALA A 34 -0.43 30.88 -14.07
N VAL A 35 -1.35 31.06 -13.13
CA VAL A 35 -1.84 29.99 -12.24
C VAL A 35 -2.52 28.89 -13.04
N LEU A 36 -3.37 29.21 -14.02
CA LEU A 36 -4.03 28.25 -14.88
C LEU A 36 -3.02 27.51 -15.80
N ALA A 37 -2.01 28.21 -16.31
CA ALA A 37 -0.95 27.58 -17.11
C ALA A 37 -0.12 26.61 -16.28
N ILE A 38 0.30 26.99 -15.06
CA ILE A 38 1.03 26.13 -14.13
C ILE A 38 0.16 24.92 -13.74
N GLY A 39 -1.11 25.15 -13.43
CA GLY A 39 -2.07 24.08 -13.12
C GLY A 39 -2.26 23.12 -14.30
N GLY A 40 -2.36 23.64 -15.51
CA GLY A 40 -2.49 22.86 -16.74
C GLY A 40 -1.23 22.02 -17.03
N ILE A 41 -0.04 22.59 -16.84
CA ILE A 41 1.23 21.85 -16.99
C ILE A 41 1.33 20.75 -15.91
N ALA A 42 1.04 21.07 -14.65
CA ALA A 42 1.05 20.10 -13.56
C ALA A 42 0.08 18.95 -13.82
N TYR A 43 -1.15 19.26 -14.28
CA TYR A 43 -2.13 18.25 -14.67
C TYR A 43 -1.68 17.43 -15.88
N GLY A 44 -1.04 18.04 -16.87
CA GLY A 44 -0.48 17.33 -18.03
C GLY A 44 0.61 16.34 -17.63
N VAL A 45 1.55 16.76 -16.79
CA VAL A 45 2.62 15.90 -16.25
C VAL A 45 2.02 14.77 -15.41
N PHE A 46 1.07 15.08 -14.54
CA PHE A 46 0.33 14.08 -13.76
C PHE A 46 -0.38 13.09 -14.68
N SER A 47 -1.15 13.58 -15.67
CA SER A 47 -1.93 12.73 -16.57
C SER A 47 -1.04 11.81 -17.43
N TYR A 48 0.11 12.30 -17.89
CA TYR A 48 1.08 11.53 -18.64
C TYR A 48 1.69 10.40 -17.81
N ASN A 49 2.14 10.72 -16.59
CA ASN A 49 2.71 9.71 -15.70
C ASN A 49 1.65 8.70 -15.23
N TYR A 50 0.42 9.15 -14.97
CA TYR A 50 -0.68 8.27 -14.60
C TYR A 50 -0.92 7.17 -15.66
N GLY A 51 -0.89 7.50 -16.94
CA GLY A 51 -1.05 6.51 -18.02
C GLY A 51 0.00 5.40 -18.02
N LYS A 52 1.16 5.60 -17.40
CA LYS A 52 2.23 4.60 -17.30
C LYS A 52 2.05 3.63 -16.16
N ILE A 53 1.35 4.03 -15.09
CA ILE A 53 1.21 3.26 -13.86
C ILE A 53 -0.14 2.57 -13.74
N TYR A 54 -1.14 3.09 -14.47
CA TYR A 54 -2.49 2.55 -14.41
C TYR A 54 -2.55 1.18 -15.10
N VAL A 55 -2.95 0.19 -14.33
CA VAL A 55 -3.22 -1.17 -14.81
C VAL A 55 -4.72 -1.35 -14.81
N LYS A 56 -5.32 -1.47 -16.01
CA LYS A 56 -6.71 -1.85 -16.12
C LYS A 56 -6.84 -3.31 -15.69
N ASP A 57 -7.62 -3.56 -14.65
CA ASP A 57 -7.93 -4.94 -14.24
C ASP A 57 -8.56 -5.67 -15.42
N ASN A 58 -7.85 -6.67 -15.92
CA ASN A 58 -8.29 -7.42 -17.08
C ASN A 58 -8.89 -8.75 -16.60
N ASP A 59 -10.16 -9.00 -16.91
CA ASP A 59 -10.84 -10.26 -16.55
C ASP A 59 -10.20 -11.49 -17.24
N ASN A 60 -9.38 -11.24 -18.28
CA ASN A 60 -8.68 -12.25 -19.07
C ASN A 60 -7.22 -12.46 -18.64
N GLU A 61 -6.81 -11.98 -17.45
CA GLU A 61 -5.47 -12.27 -16.95
C GLU A 61 -5.31 -13.80 -16.80
N LYS A 62 -4.41 -14.39 -17.62
CA LYS A 62 -4.24 -15.85 -17.62
C LYS A 62 -3.79 -16.31 -16.24
N ALA A 63 -4.51 -17.27 -15.69
CA ALA A 63 -4.06 -18.00 -14.53
C ALA A 63 -2.72 -18.68 -14.85
N GLN A 64 -1.80 -18.61 -13.90
CA GLN A 64 -0.58 -19.41 -13.94
C GLN A 64 -0.83 -20.77 -13.29
N GLU A 65 0.05 -21.73 -13.52
CA GLU A 65 0.03 -22.99 -12.81
C GLU A 65 0.08 -22.76 -11.29
N GLU A 66 -0.68 -23.55 -10.54
CA GLU A 66 -0.68 -23.45 -9.08
C GLU A 66 0.71 -23.79 -8.54
N TYR A 67 1.25 -22.87 -7.75
CA TYR A 67 2.55 -23.05 -7.12
C TYR A 67 2.39 -23.43 -5.65
N PHE A 68 3.02 -24.53 -5.26
CA PHE A 68 3.13 -24.95 -3.86
C PHE A 68 4.59 -24.79 -3.42
N ASP A 69 4.80 -23.95 -2.40
CA ASP A 69 6.13 -23.67 -1.88
C ASP A 69 6.68 -24.89 -1.15
N GLU A 70 7.81 -25.41 -1.58
CA GLU A 70 8.54 -26.42 -0.82
C GLU A 70 9.37 -25.71 0.25
N ASP A 71 8.89 -25.77 1.49
CA ASP A 71 9.61 -25.20 2.62
C ASP A 71 10.47 -26.25 3.31
N THR A 72 11.77 -26.04 3.20
CA THR A 72 12.78 -26.89 3.86
C THR A 72 13.22 -26.34 5.22
N GLY A 73 12.65 -25.22 5.69
CA GLY A 73 13.25 -24.39 6.74
C GLY A 73 12.85 -24.69 8.19
N ILE A 74 11.74 -25.40 8.43
CA ILE A 74 11.29 -25.70 9.80
C ILE A 74 11.16 -27.22 9.95
N GLU A 75 12.15 -27.80 10.63
CA GLU A 75 12.14 -29.21 11.01
C GLU A 75 11.10 -29.46 12.11
N ASN A 76 10.49 -30.66 12.10
CA ASN A 76 9.58 -31.16 13.14
C ASN A 76 8.18 -30.49 13.24
N LEU A 77 7.70 -29.83 12.20
CA LEU A 77 6.30 -29.41 12.17
C LEU A 77 5.37 -30.59 11.93
N LYS A 78 4.33 -30.70 12.74
CA LYS A 78 3.28 -31.69 12.55
C LYS A 78 2.53 -31.38 11.25
N ALA A 79 2.47 -32.35 10.35
CA ALA A 79 1.69 -32.25 9.13
C ALA A 79 0.20 -32.43 9.42
N ILE A 80 -0.63 -31.61 8.79
CA ILE A 80 -2.08 -31.73 8.77
C ILE A 80 -2.50 -32.11 7.35
N ASP A 81 -3.37 -33.10 7.24
CA ASP A 81 -4.01 -33.46 5.98
C ASP A 81 -4.87 -32.29 5.49
N PRO A 82 -4.65 -31.79 4.26
CA PRO A 82 -5.45 -30.69 3.71
C PRO A 82 -6.96 -30.94 3.78
N ASP A 83 -7.40 -32.16 3.57
CA ASP A 83 -8.83 -32.55 3.59
C ASP A 83 -9.46 -32.45 4.99
N LYS A 84 -8.64 -32.34 6.02
CA LYS A 84 -9.08 -32.14 7.42
C LYS A 84 -9.08 -30.68 7.86
N ILE A 85 -8.64 -29.77 6.99
CA ILE A 85 -8.63 -28.34 7.26
C ILE A 85 -9.96 -27.75 6.77
N HIS A 86 -10.76 -27.31 7.71
CA HIS A 86 -11.98 -26.56 7.41
C HIS A 86 -11.65 -25.07 7.60
N LEU A 87 -11.51 -24.37 6.49
CA LEU A 87 -11.36 -22.92 6.51
C LEU A 87 -12.74 -22.28 6.38
N ASP A 88 -13.12 -21.53 7.38
CA ASP A 88 -14.31 -20.68 7.31
C ASP A 88 -14.04 -19.48 6.42
N SER A 89 -15.09 -18.85 5.92
CA SER A 89 -15.03 -17.52 5.32
C SER A 89 -15.40 -16.49 6.37
N ALA A 90 -15.12 -15.21 6.12
CA ALA A 90 -15.64 -14.16 6.98
C ALA A 90 -17.18 -14.15 6.94
N ASP A 91 -17.80 -14.09 8.12
CA ASP A 91 -19.26 -14.08 8.25
C ASP A 91 -19.91 -12.82 7.66
N SER A 92 -19.17 -11.73 7.63
CA SER A 92 -19.65 -10.44 7.13
C SER A 92 -18.55 -9.66 6.43
N VAL A 93 -18.95 -8.88 5.42
CA VAL A 93 -18.09 -7.89 4.77
C VAL A 93 -18.46 -6.52 5.30
N ILE A 94 -17.49 -5.80 5.82
CA ILE A 94 -17.69 -4.45 6.35
C ILE A 94 -17.22 -3.43 5.34
N GLN A 95 -18.06 -2.43 5.09
CA GLN A 95 -17.78 -1.29 4.24
C GLN A 95 -18.16 0.01 4.97
N SER A 96 -17.41 1.05 4.74
CA SER A 96 -17.74 2.38 5.24
C SER A 96 -17.21 3.44 4.30
N LYS A 97 -18.05 4.39 3.91
CA LYS A 97 -17.65 5.56 3.09
C LYS A 97 -16.61 6.46 3.77
N ASP A 98 -16.42 6.31 5.07
CA ASP A 98 -15.43 7.07 5.85
C ASP A 98 -14.07 6.37 5.95
N VAL A 99 -13.95 5.17 5.36
CA VAL A 99 -12.73 4.35 5.39
C VAL A 99 -12.29 4.06 3.97
N ILE A 100 -11.02 4.32 3.69
CA ILE A 100 -10.36 3.98 2.43
C ILE A 100 -9.29 2.95 2.73
N ASN A 101 -9.32 1.82 2.03
CA ASN A 101 -8.38 0.73 2.16
C ASN A 101 -7.60 0.53 0.86
N ILE A 102 -6.30 0.80 0.88
CA ILE A 102 -5.42 0.58 -0.27
C ILE A 102 -4.51 -0.62 0.01
N LEU A 103 -4.57 -1.61 -0.87
CA LEU A 103 -3.70 -2.77 -0.78
C LEU A 103 -2.31 -2.41 -1.32
N VAL A 104 -1.30 -2.46 -0.45
CA VAL A 104 0.10 -2.17 -0.78
C VAL A 104 0.89 -3.48 -0.81
N CYS A 105 1.40 -3.83 -1.99
CA CYS A 105 2.13 -5.08 -2.18
C CYS A 105 3.55 -4.85 -2.70
N GLY A 106 4.48 -5.67 -2.17
CA GLY A 106 5.83 -5.80 -2.70
C GLY A 106 5.95 -7.12 -3.48
N GLU A 107 6.28 -7.02 -4.77
CA GLU A 107 6.48 -8.17 -5.64
C GLU A 107 7.95 -8.54 -5.73
N GLU A 108 8.25 -9.82 -5.55
CA GLU A 108 9.52 -10.41 -5.97
C GLU A 108 9.31 -11.06 -7.34
N ALA A 109 9.75 -10.38 -8.41
CA ALA A 109 9.66 -10.92 -9.77
C ALA A 109 10.68 -12.05 -9.94
N ILE A 110 10.22 -13.19 -10.41
CA ILE A 110 11.06 -14.37 -10.68
C ILE A 110 10.95 -14.73 -12.16
N GLY A 111 12.06 -14.69 -12.88
CA GLY A 111 12.17 -15.29 -14.22
C GLY A 111 11.27 -14.74 -15.31
N GLY A 112 10.85 -13.46 -15.24
CA GLY A 112 10.07 -12.79 -16.28
C GLY A 112 8.56 -13.07 -16.27
N GLY A 113 8.08 -13.89 -15.32
CA GLY A 113 6.65 -14.11 -15.04
C GLY A 113 6.18 -13.27 -13.85
N ARG A 114 4.89 -13.45 -13.49
CA ARG A 114 4.34 -12.90 -12.27
C ARG A 114 4.99 -13.57 -11.05
N GLY A 115 5.59 -12.76 -10.18
CA GLY A 115 6.25 -13.24 -8.98
C GLY A 115 5.25 -13.56 -7.85
N ARG A 116 5.75 -13.55 -6.61
CA ARG A 116 4.94 -13.66 -5.40
C ARG A 116 4.94 -12.31 -4.67
N THR A 117 3.87 -12.05 -3.91
CA THR A 117 3.84 -10.89 -3.03
C THR A 117 4.45 -11.27 -1.68
N ASP A 118 5.68 -10.82 -1.43
CA ASP A 118 6.36 -11.07 -0.16
C ASP A 118 5.94 -10.08 0.95
N SER A 119 5.36 -8.96 0.56
CA SER A 119 4.76 -7.97 1.44
C SER A 119 3.32 -7.72 1.02
N ILE A 120 2.38 -7.94 1.92
CA ILE A 120 0.94 -7.75 1.72
C ILE A 120 0.45 -6.87 2.87
N MET A 121 0.08 -5.63 2.59
CA MET A 121 -0.37 -4.68 3.59
C MET A 121 -1.60 -3.93 3.12
N ILE A 122 -2.49 -3.58 4.06
CA ILE A 122 -3.61 -2.68 3.81
C ILE A 122 -3.32 -1.37 4.53
N ALA A 123 -3.13 -0.31 3.74
CA ALA A 123 -3.03 1.06 4.24
C ALA A 123 -4.44 1.65 4.32
N THR A 124 -4.87 1.99 5.52
CA THR A 124 -6.21 2.48 5.80
C THR A 124 -6.18 3.96 6.19
N VAL A 125 -7.01 4.76 5.53
CA VAL A 125 -7.36 6.12 5.94
C VAL A 125 -8.75 6.08 6.55
N ASN A 126 -8.87 6.20 7.86
CA ASN A 126 -10.15 6.25 8.55
C ASN A 126 -10.44 7.72 8.95
N ARG A 127 -11.31 8.37 8.18
CA ARG A 127 -11.66 9.78 8.38
C ARG A 127 -12.48 10.00 9.65
N LYS A 128 -13.31 9.03 10.03
CA LYS A 128 -14.14 9.11 11.21
C LYS A 128 -13.31 9.13 12.49
N ASP A 129 -12.28 8.30 12.56
CA ASP A 129 -11.35 8.26 13.69
C ASP A 129 -10.24 9.33 13.56
N GLY A 130 -10.02 9.87 12.36
CA GLY A 130 -8.84 10.67 12.05
C GLY A 130 -7.55 9.85 12.13
N ALA A 131 -7.59 8.55 11.81
CA ALA A 131 -6.50 7.62 12.01
C ALA A 131 -5.95 7.08 10.69
N LEU A 132 -4.62 6.90 10.65
CA LEU A 132 -3.92 6.16 9.61
C LEU A 132 -3.46 4.83 10.19
N ARG A 133 -3.82 3.74 9.51
CA ARG A 133 -3.58 2.37 9.97
C ARG A 133 -2.89 1.54 8.90
N LEU A 134 -2.04 0.63 9.33
CA LEU A 134 -1.35 -0.30 8.44
C LEU A 134 -1.54 -1.73 8.95
N THR A 135 -2.32 -2.52 8.24
CA THR A 135 -2.53 -3.94 8.54
C THR A 135 -1.60 -4.78 7.66
N SER A 136 -0.70 -5.53 8.27
CA SER A 136 0.18 -6.48 7.56
C SER A 136 -0.44 -7.87 7.59
N ILE A 137 -0.62 -8.49 6.43
CA ILE A 137 -1.05 -9.89 6.31
C ILE A 137 0.19 -10.73 6.04
N MET A 138 0.45 -11.73 6.89
CA MET A 138 1.61 -12.58 6.72
C MET A 138 1.47 -13.44 5.46
N ARG A 139 2.49 -13.44 4.60
CA ARG A 139 2.46 -14.10 3.29
C ARG A 139 2.19 -15.60 3.35
N ASP A 140 2.63 -16.26 4.44
CA ASP A 140 2.48 -17.70 4.66
C ASP A 140 1.15 -18.08 5.33
N THR A 141 0.22 -17.12 5.49
CA THR A 141 -1.13 -17.38 6.00
C THR A 141 -1.88 -18.30 5.05
N TYR A 142 -2.33 -19.45 5.57
CA TYR A 142 -3.08 -20.44 4.80
C TYR A 142 -4.54 -20.03 4.68
N VAL A 143 -5.03 -19.89 3.46
CA VAL A 143 -6.34 -19.28 3.15
C VAL A 143 -7.01 -19.98 1.97
N GLN A 144 -8.32 -19.78 1.85
CA GLN A 144 -9.07 -20.14 0.66
C GLN A 144 -8.77 -19.16 -0.48
N ILE A 145 -8.33 -19.66 -1.63
CA ILE A 145 -8.07 -18.83 -2.82
C ILE A 145 -9.18 -19.06 -3.85
N PRO A 146 -10.05 -18.06 -4.13
CA PRO A 146 -11.14 -18.24 -5.08
C PRO A 146 -10.67 -18.68 -6.47
N GLY A 147 -11.17 -19.83 -6.93
CA GLY A 147 -10.83 -20.41 -8.23
C GLY A 147 -9.55 -21.26 -8.26
N PHE A 148 -8.90 -21.45 -7.11
CA PHE A 148 -7.68 -22.24 -6.94
C PHE A 148 -7.76 -23.08 -5.66
N SER A 149 -6.81 -23.98 -5.48
CA SER A 149 -6.65 -24.74 -4.24
C SER A 149 -6.27 -23.81 -3.07
N ASP A 150 -6.69 -24.19 -1.85
CA ASP A 150 -6.26 -23.50 -0.64
C ASP A 150 -4.74 -23.51 -0.50
N ASN A 151 -4.16 -22.35 -0.21
CA ASN A 151 -2.70 -22.17 -0.21
C ASN A 151 -2.29 -20.99 0.69
N LYS A 152 -0.99 -20.71 0.77
CA LYS A 152 -0.47 -19.46 1.32
C LYS A 152 -1.05 -18.26 0.56
N ILE A 153 -1.39 -17.19 1.25
CA ILE A 153 -2.04 -16.02 0.62
C ILE A 153 -1.20 -15.39 -0.51
N ASN A 154 0.13 -15.47 -0.43
CA ASN A 154 1.01 -14.93 -1.47
C ASN A 154 0.88 -15.69 -2.81
N ALA A 155 0.42 -16.95 -2.80
CA ALA A 155 0.12 -17.71 -4.00
C ALA A 155 -1.07 -17.14 -4.79
N ALA A 156 -1.98 -16.44 -4.13
CA ALA A 156 -3.14 -15.83 -4.78
C ALA A 156 -2.72 -14.83 -5.87
N TYR A 157 -1.69 -14.00 -5.59
CA TYR A 157 -1.14 -13.09 -6.60
C TYR A 157 -0.44 -13.84 -7.72
N HIS A 158 0.39 -14.84 -7.39
CA HIS A 158 1.09 -15.66 -8.38
C HIS A 158 0.10 -16.31 -9.34
N ASN A 159 -0.91 -16.98 -8.80
CA ASN A 159 -1.87 -17.77 -9.58
C ASN A 159 -2.77 -16.91 -10.47
N GLY A 160 -3.36 -15.84 -9.92
CA GLY A 160 -4.40 -15.06 -10.60
C GLY A 160 -4.28 -13.54 -10.50
N GLY A 161 -3.09 -12.99 -10.16
CA GLY A 161 -2.82 -11.56 -10.13
C GLY A 161 -3.47 -10.84 -8.94
N MET A 162 -3.44 -9.51 -9.00
CA MET A 162 -3.97 -8.64 -7.93
C MET A 162 -5.46 -8.87 -7.69
N LYS A 163 -6.23 -9.12 -8.76
CA LYS A 163 -7.67 -9.41 -8.66
C LYS A 163 -7.95 -10.63 -7.78
N THR A 164 -7.18 -11.72 -7.95
CA THR A 164 -7.33 -12.93 -7.14
C THR A 164 -6.91 -12.68 -5.69
N LEU A 165 -5.82 -11.94 -5.47
CA LEU A 165 -5.39 -11.58 -4.11
C LEU A 165 -6.45 -10.72 -3.40
N ILE A 166 -7.04 -9.74 -4.08
CA ILE A 166 -8.13 -8.90 -3.52
C ILE A 166 -9.34 -9.76 -3.16
N LYS A 167 -9.78 -10.65 -4.06
CA LYS A 167 -10.88 -11.59 -3.78
C LYS A 167 -10.57 -12.53 -2.62
N THR A 168 -9.30 -12.92 -2.47
CA THR A 168 -8.85 -13.77 -1.37
C THR A 168 -8.94 -13.02 -0.04
N ILE A 169 -8.52 -11.76 0.01
CA ILE A 169 -8.65 -10.90 1.20
C ILE A 169 -10.13 -10.69 1.56
N HIS A 170 -10.94 -10.35 0.58
CA HIS A 170 -12.39 -10.20 0.76
C HIS A 170 -13.02 -11.47 1.36
N LYS A 171 -12.76 -12.64 0.76
CA LYS A 171 -13.37 -13.91 1.18
C LYS A 171 -12.98 -14.31 2.59
N ASN A 172 -11.69 -14.22 2.93
CA ASN A 172 -11.18 -14.75 4.20
C ASN A 172 -11.28 -13.74 5.36
N PHE A 173 -11.24 -12.45 5.09
CA PHE A 173 -11.20 -11.42 6.15
C PHE A 173 -12.39 -10.47 6.15
N GLY A 174 -13.27 -10.52 5.14
CA GLY A 174 -14.45 -9.65 5.05
C GLY A 174 -14.09 -8.16 4.95
N VAL A 175 -12.97 -7.84 4.29
CA VAL A 175 -12.50 -6.47 4.06
C VAL A 175 -12.41 -6.21 2.58
N ASP A 176 -13.06 -5.14 2.13
CA ASP A 176 -12.92 -4.62 0.79
C ASP A 176 -11.74 -3.65 0.71
N VAL A 177 -11.08 -3.64 -0.44
CA VAL A 177 -10.03 -2.69 -0.76
C VAL A 177 -10.46 -1.83 -1.95
N ASP A 178 -10.20 -0.53 -1.86
CA ASP A 178 -10.62 0.48 -2.85
C ASP A 178 -9.66 0.55 -4.04
N GLY A 179 -8.53 -0.14 -3.94
CA GLY A 179 -7.52 -0.24 -4.97
C GLY A 179 -6.21 -0.79 -4.44
N TYR A 180 -5.21 -0.85 -5.32
CA TYR A 180 -3.90 -1.35 -4.92
C TYR A 180 -2.75 -0.48 -5.42
N VAL A 181 -1.61 -0.62 -4.75
CA VAL A 181 -0.29 -0.15 -5.16
C VAL A 181 0.67 -1.33 -5.12
N LEU A 182 1.27 -1.64 -6.25
CA LEU A 182 2.24 -2.72 -6.41
C LEU A 182 3.61 -2.15 -6.74
N VAL A 183 4.64 -2.56 -5.99
CA VAL A 183 6.04 -2.17 -6.20
C VAL A 183 6.92 -3.41 -6.31
N ASN A 184 7.93 -3.38 -7.17
CA ASN A 184 9.00 -4.37 -7.19
C ASN A 184 10.23 -3.84 -6.42
N PHE A 185 11.27 -4.66 -6.31
CA PHE A 185 12.49 -4.31 -5.57
C PHE A 185 13.20 -3.08 -6.11
N ASP A 186 13.29 -2.92 -7.43
CA ASP A 186 13.95 -1.77 -8.06
C ASP A 186 13.13 -0.49 -7.82
N SER A 187 11.83 -0.56 -7.99
CA SER A 187 10.92 0.54 -7.69
C SER A 187 10.94 0.92 -6.22
N PHE A 188 10.99 -0.05 -5.32
CA PHE A 188 11.11 0.21 -3.88
C PHE A 188 12.38 1.00 -3.55
N GLN A 189 13.55 0.59 -4.10
CA GLN A 189 14.80 1.33 -3.90
C GLN A 189 14.66 2.77 -4.40
N GLN A 190 14.13 2.96 -5.61
CA GLN A 190 13.94 4.28 -6.19
C GLN A 190 12.94 5.15 -5.39
N VAL A 191 11.90 4.56 -4.80
CA VAL A 191 10.98 5.28 -3.89
C VAL A 191 11.74 5.81 -2.68
N ILE A 192 12.59 4.99 -2.04
CA ILE A 192 13.40 5.42 -0.91
C ILE A 192 14.38 6.54 -1.31
N GLU A 193 15.02 6.43 -2.48
CA GLU A 193 15.91 7.47 -3.01
C GLU A 193 15.14 8.79 -3.27
N ALA A 194 13.97 8.71 -3.87
CA ALA A 194 13.14 9.88 -4.14
C ALA A 194 12.67 10.59 -2.85
N LEU A 195 12.51 9.84 -1.75
CA LEU A 195 12.22 10.37 -0.42
C LEU A 195 13.45 11.03 0.25
N GLY A 196 14.65 10.80 -0.30
CA GLY A 196 15.92 11.22 0.28
C GLY A 196 16.40 10.30 1.40
N GLY A 197 16.10 9.00 1.32
CA GLY A 197 16.45 8.00 2.33
C GLY A 197 15.48 7.91 3.50
N VAL A 198 15.64 6.89 4.34
CA VAL A 198 14.84 6.65 5.55
C VAL A 198 15.71 6.38 6.76
N ASP A 199 15.26 6.81 7.94
CA ASP A 199 16.00 6.64 9.19
C ASP A 199 15.49 5.40 9.94
N ILE A 200 16.38 4.39 10.11
CA ILE A 200 16.06 3.12 10.76
C ILE A 200 17.09 2.83 11.84
N LYS A 201 16.59 2.47 13.03
CA LYS A 201 17.44 2.03 14.15
C LYS A 201 17.74 0.54 14.01
N LEU A 202 19.03 0.20 14.00
CA LEU A 202 19.53 -1.17 13.91
C LEU A 202 20.10 -1.67 15.23
N ALA A 203 19.90 -2.95 15.50
CA ALA A 203 20.59 -3.71 16.54
C ALA A 203 21.95 -4.23 16.00
N GLU A 204 22.80 -4.70 16.91
CA GLU A 204 24.15 -5.16 16.58
C GLU A 204 24.15 -6.35 15.61
N ASP A 205 23.31 -7.33 15.85
CA ASP A 205 23.13 -8.52 15.02
C ASP A 205 22.60 -8.19 13.61
N GLU A 206 21.74 -7.19 13.47
CA GLU A 206 21.25 -6.70 12.19
C GLU A 206 22.37 -6.02 11.39
N VAL A 207 23.18 -5.21 12.06
CA VAL A 207 24.35 -4.52 11.46
C VAL A 207 25.38 -5.54 10.99
N GLU A 208 25.75 -6.50 11.86
CA GLU A 208 26.69 -7.55 11.52
C GLU A 208 26.23 -8.34 10.30
N TYR A 209 24.98 -8.77 10.30
CA TYR A 209 24.39 -9.54 9.21
C TYR A 209 24.38 -8.77 7.89
N LEU A 210 23.90 -7.51 7.91
CA LEU A 210 23.80 -6.69 6.70
C LEU A 210 25.15 -6.33 6.09
N ASN A 211 26.15 -6.03 6.93
CA ASN A 211 27.47 -5.67 6.45
C ASN A 211 28.28 -6.87 5.92
N LYS A 212 28.00 -8.08 6.42
CA LYS A 212 28.72 -9.31 6.04
C LYS A 212 28.07 -10.08 4.89
N THR A 213 26.77 -9.90 4.63
CA THR A 213 26.03 -10.66 3.64
C THR A 213 25.74 -9.85 2.37
N ASN A 214 25.18 -10.52 1.35
CA ASN A 214 24.76 -9.89 0.09
C ASN A 214 23.32 -9.36 0.10
N TYR A 215 22.67 -9.24 1.27
CA TYR A 215 21.35 -8.60 1.37
C TYR A 215 21.38 -7.14 0.92
N ILE A 216 22.45 -6.42 1.27
CA ILE A 216 22.84 -5.17 0.61
C ILE A 216 23.68 -5.57 -0.59
N SER A 217 23.14 -5.46 -1.81
CA SER A 217 23.79 -5.95 -3.03
C SER A 217 25.08 -5.18 -3.34
N GLU A 218 25.08 -3.87 -3.14
CA GLU A 218 26.24 -3.01 -3.36
C GLU A 218 27.17 -3.02 -2.14
N LYS A 219 28.39 -3.53 -2.32
CA LYS A 219 29.37 -3.65 -1.24
C LYS A 219 29.72 -2.30 -0.60
N SER A 220 29.77 -1.23 -1.39
CA SER A 220 30.04 0.13 -0.92
C SER A 220 29.01 0.65 0.08
N ASN A 221 27.78 0.10 0.05
CA ASN A 221 26.69 0.46 0.95
C ASN A 221 26.67 -0.36 2.25
N ARG A 222 27.61 -1.32 2.44
CA ARG A 222 27.72 -2.14 3.66
C ARG A 222 28.52 -1.41 4.74
N THR A 223 28.02 -0.25 5.16
CA THR A 223 28.66 0.70 6.08
C THR A 223 27.78 1.05 7.27
N LEU A 224 26.85 0.15 7.61
CA LEU A 224 25.89 0.36 8.68
C LEU A 224 26.54 0.26 10.05
N HIS A 225 25.96 0.96 11.05
CA HIS A 225 26.41 0.97 12.44
C HIS A 225 25.23 0.74 13.40
N VAL A 226 25.53 0.36 14.63
CA VAL A 226 24.52 0.19 15.68
C VAL A 226 23.86 1.55 15.99
N GLY A 227 22.55 1.55 16.10
CA GLY A 227 21.79 2.78 16.30
C GLY A 227 21.08 3.25 15.03
N VAL A 228 20.78 4.53 14.94
CA VAL A 228 20.01 5.11 13.82
C VAL A 228 20.91 5.28 12.61
N ASN A 229 20.50 4.68 11.49
CA ASN A 229 21.15 4.80 10.19
C ASN A 229 20.22 5.52 9.22
N HIS A 230 20.77 6.49 8.48
CA HIS A 230 20.11 7.08 7.33
C HIS A 230 20.35 6.18 6.12
N MET A 231 19.36 5.34 5.80
CA MET A 231 19.47 4.31 4.79
C MET A 231 19.04 4.80 3.41
N ASN A 232 19.85 4.50 2.40
CA ASN A 232 19.46 4.59 0.99
C ASN A 232 18.57 3.41 0.58
N GLY A 233 18.10 3.39 -0.68
CA GLY A 233 17.19 2.36 -1.19
C GLY A 233 17.77 0.96 -1.12
N ASN A 234 19.07 0.80 -1.45
CA ASN A 234 19.75 -0.49 -1.43
C ASN A 234 19.87 -1.06 0.00
N GLN A 235 20.22 -0.22 0.97
CA GLN A 235 20.30 -0.57 2.38
C GLN A 235 18.90 -0.91 2.96
N ALA A 236 17.91 -0.08 2.68
CA ALA A 236 16.53 -0.30 3.14
C ALA A 236 15.92 -1.59 2.56
N LEU A 237 16.19 -1.90 1.30
CA LEU A 237 15.78 -3.16 0.68
C LEU A 237 16.47 -4.35 1.36
N GLY A 238 17.78 -4.26 1.57
CA GLY A 238 18.55 -5.29 2.29
C GLY A 238 17.94 -5.56 3.68
N TYR A 239 17.67 -4.50 4.44
CA TYR A 239 17.04 -4.59 5.75
C TYR A 239 15.66 -5.24 5.71
N ALA A 240 14.81 -4.83 4.77
CA ALA A 240 13.45 -5.38 4.62
C ALA A 240 13.43 -6.89 4.32
N ARG A 241 14.50 -7.42 3.72
CA ARG A 241 14.59 -8.83 3.28
C ARG A 241 15.17 -9.79 4.34
N ILE A 242 15.73 -9.29 5.46
CA ILE A 242 16.33 -10.14 6.50
C ILE A 242 15.32 -11.11 7.10
N ARG A 243 15.66 -12.39 7.16
CA ARG A 243 14.88 -13.47 7.78
C ARG A 243 15.61 -14.16 8.93
N TYR A 244 16.94 -14.21 8.87
CA TYR A 244 17.78 -15.05 9.74
C TYR A 244 18.30 -14.34 10.99
N VAL A 245 17.87 -13.09 11.20
CA VAL A 245 18.19 -12.31 12.38
C VAL A 245 16.88 -12.00 13.13
N GLN A 246 16.92 -12.17 14.43
CA GLN A 246 15.79 -11.86 15.31
C GLN A 246 15.41 -10.38 15.21
N LYS A 247 14.13 -10.09 15.42
CA LYS A 247 13.60 -8.73 15.57
C LYS A 247 12.53 -8.72 16.65
N ASP A 248 12.76 -7.97 17.73
CA ASP A 248 11.82 -7.83 18.86
C ASP A 248 11.26 -9.18 19.37
N GLY A 249 12.14 -10.18 19.54
CA GLY A 249 11.79 -11.53 19.96
C GLY A 249 11.22 -12.44 18.88
N GLN A 250 11.01 -11.94 17.66
CA GLN A 250 10.47 -12.71 16.54
C GLN A 250 11.57 -13.20 15.59
N TYR A 251 11.34 -14.33 14.92
CA TYR A 251 12.25 -14.96 13.96
C TYR A 251 11.59 -15.17 12.60
N GLY A 252 12.39 -15.48 11.59
CA GLY A 252 11.91 -15.90 10.27
C GLY A 252 11.03 -14.86 9.60
N ASP A 253 9.89 -15.28 9.11
CA ASP A 253 8.94 -14.41 8.41
C ASP A 253 8.25 -13.39 9.33
N PHE A 254 8.07 -13.72 10.60
CA PHE A 254 7.56 -12.77 11.59
C PHE A 254 8.51 -11.59 11.79
N ALA A 255 9.81 -11.85 11.94
CA ALA A 255 10.84 -10.81 12.04
C ALA A 255 10.90 -9.96 10.75
N ARG A 256 10.78 -10.61 9.58
CA ARG A 256 10.74 -9.89 8.29
C ARG A 256 9.51 -8.98 8.18
N THR A 257 8.34 -9.44 8.57
CA THR A 257 7.11 -8.64 8.57
C THR A 257 7.20 -7.45 9.53
N LEU A 258 7.88 -7.59 10.67
CA LEU A 258 8.22 -6.48 11.57
C LEU A 258 9.11 -5.44 10.86
N ARG A 259 10.13 -5.90 10.12
CA ARG A 259 11.03 -5.01 9.35
C ARG A 259 10.28 -4.28 8.25
N HIS A 260 9.35 -4.94 7.55
CA HIS A 260 8.48 -4.27 6.57
C HIS A 260 7.69 -3.12 7.23
N ARG A 261 7.08 -3.35 8.39
CA ARG A 261 6.37 -2.30 9.14
C ARG A 261 7.30 -1.18 9.61
N THR A 262 8.51 -1.52 10.04
CA THR A 262 9.54 -0.53 10.42
C THR A 262 9.88 0.38 9.25
N VAL A 263 10.11 -0.19 8.06
CA VAL A 263 10.38 0.59 6.84
C VAL A 263 9.18 1.45 6.46
N MET A 264 7.96 0.90 6.48
CA MET A 264 6.74 1.67 6.17
C MET A 264 6.52 2.80 7.18
N SER A 265 6.82 2.59 8.45
CA SER A 265 6.76 3.63 9.47
C SER A 265 7.81 4.72 9.25
N ALA A 266 9.00 4.35 8.80
CA ALA A 266 10.06 5.30 8.46
C ALA A 266 9.69 6.13 7.20
N ILE A 267 9.13 5.49 6.18
CA ILE A 267 8.57 6.18 5.00
C ILE A 267 7.46 7.14 5.44
N TYR A 268 6.53 6.68 6.25
CA TYR A 268 5.44 7.50 6.77
C TYR A 268 5.98 8.73 7.52
N LYS A 269 6.91 8.55 8.44
CA LYS A 269 7.56 9.65 9.17
C LYS A 269 8.19 10.65 8.20
N LYS A 270 8.94 10.17 7.21
CA LYS A 270 9.56 11.02 6.18
C LYS A 270 8.55 11.84 5.39
N LEU A 271 7.40 11.24 5.05
CA LEU A 271 6.30 11.96 4.40
C LEU A 271 5.63 12.97 5.36
N MET A 272 5.55 12.66 6.66
CA MET A 272 5.00 13.57 7.67
C MET A 272 5.85 14.83 7.88
N ASP A 273 7.16 14.73 7.69
CA ASP A 273 8.08 15.85 7.85
C ASP A 273 8.04 16.83 6.65
N LYS A 274 7.38 16.45 5.53
CA LYS A 274 7.31 17.28 4.32
C LYS A 274 6.08 18.19 4.30
N SER A 275 6.25 19.37 3.76
CA SER A 275 5.13 20.28 3.47
C SER A 275 4.21 19.72 2.38
N ALA A 276 2.99 20.22 2.27
CA ALA A 276 2.05 19.84 1.21
C ALA A 276 2.62 20.11 -0.19
N LEU A 277 3.35 21.22 -0.37
CA LEU A 277 3.98 21.57 -1.66
C LEU A 277 5.09 20.58 -2.03
N GLU A 278 5.91 20.16 -1.06
CA GLU A 278 6.94 19.14 -1.31
C GLU A 278 6.32 17.79 -1.68
N LEU A 279 5.23 17.39 -1.00
CA LEU A 279 4.50 16.16 -1.34
C LEU A 279 3.96 16.20 -2.78
N ILE A 280 3.33 17.31 -3.17
CA ILE A 280 2.85 17.52 -4.54
C ILE A 280 4.00 17.44 -5.55
N ALA A 281 5.15 18.08 -5.25
CA ALA A 281 6.34 18.04 -6.11
C ALA A 281 6.98 16.66 -6.23
N MET A 282 6.73 15.74 -5.27
CA MET A 282 7.22 14.36 -5.31
C MET A 282 6.33 13.44 -6.14
N VAL A 283 5.04 13.74 -6.29
CA VAL A 283 4.10 12.88 -7.02
C VAL A 283 4.62 12.48 -8.41
N PRO A 284 5.11 13.40 -9.28
CA PRO A 284 5.63 13.02 -10.59
C PRO A 284 6.84 12.09 -10.57
N LYS A 285 7.62 12.10 -9.47
CA LYS A 285 8.80 11.24 -9.27
C LYS A 285 8.43 9.86 -8.76
N LEU A 286 7.44 9.79 -7.87
CA LEU A 286 7.00 8.54 -7.24
C LEU A 286 6.03 7.76 -8.13
N MET A 287 5.15 8.44 -8.85
CA MET A 287 4.15 7.79 -9.70
C MET A 287 4.74 6.75 -10.65
N PRO A 288 5.80 7.01 -11.44
CA PRO A 288 6.31 6.03 -12.39
C PRO A 288 6.87 4.75 -11.76
N LEU A 289 7.06 4.74 -10.45
CA LEU A 289 7.68 3.65 -9.69
C LEU A 289 6.66 2.63 -9.15
N VAL A 290 5.37 2.84 -9.39
CA VAL A 290 4.31 1.96 -8.87
C VAL A 290 3.38 1.50 -9.99
N LYS A 291 2.67 0.39 -9.77
CA LYS A 291 1.52 -0.01 -10.58
C LYS A 291 0.26 0.08 -9.73
N THR A 292 -0.85 0.56 -10.30
CA THR A 292 -2.12 0.73 -9.59
C THR A 292 -3.32 0.58 -10.52
N ASN A 293 -4.45 0.14 -9.95
CA ASN A 293 -5.76 0.18 -10.61
C ASN A 293 -6.65 1.33 -10.10
N ILE A 294 -6.15 2.17 -9.19
CA ILE A 294 -6.88 3.33 -8.67
C ILE A 294 -7.04 4.33 -9.82
N ASP A 295 -8.27 4.71 -10.15
CA ASP A 295 -8.47 5.69 -11.20
C ASP A 295 -7.93 7.09 -10.80
N LYS A 296 -7.82 7.97 -11.81
CA LYS A 296 -7.19 9.28 -11.61
C LYS A 296 -7.95 10.16 -10.61
N ALA A 297 -9.28 10.12 -10.65
CA ALA A 297 -10.11 10.95 -9.79
C ALA A 297 -10.03 10.45 -8.35
N ASP A 298 -10.10 9.12 -8.15
CA ASP A 298 -9.96 8.49 -6.85
C ASP A 298 -8.57 8.70 -6.27
N LEU A 299 -7.51 8.59 -7.08
CA LEU A 299 -6.15 8.85 -6.62
C LEU A 299 -5.99 10.26 -6.04
N VAL A 300 -6.51 11.27 -6.73
CA VAL A 300 -6.49 12.67 -6.25
C VAL A 300 -7.32 12.82 -4.96
N ASN A 301 -8.51 12.21 -4.93
CA ASN A 301 -9.39 12.24 -3.77
C ASN A 301 -8.74 11.56 -2.55
N TYR A 302 -8.12 10.39 -2.72
CA TYR A 302 -7.46 9.65 -1.64
C TYR A 302 -6.23 10.40 -1.10
N LEU A 303 -5.46 11.04 -1.98
CA LEU A 303 -4.35 11.90 -1.56
C LEU A 303 -4.86 13.09 -0.73
N TYR A 304 -5.94 13.75 -1.16
CA TYR A 304 -6.54 14.84 -0.41
C TYR A 304 -7.01 14.39 0.98
N GLN A 305 -7.73 13.26 1.05
CA GLN A 305 -8.21 12.71 2.33
C GLN A 305 -7.05 12.29 3.26
N GLY A 306 -5.98 11.73 2.69
CA GLY A 306 -4.77 11.42 3.45
C GLY A 306 -4.11 12.67 4.07
N VAL A 307 -4.05 13.77 3.32
CA VAL A 307 -3.55 15.06 3.83
C VAL A 307 -4.47 15.63 4.90
N GLU A 308 -5.78 15.52 4.75
CA GLU A 308 -6.76 15.97 5.75
C GLU A 308 -6.59 15.21 7.08
N VAL A 309 -6.54 13.88 7.03
CA VAL A 309 -6.33 13.05 8.23
C VAL A 309 -4.97 13.35 8.88
N ARG A 310 -3.92 13.54 8.07
CA ARG A 310 -2.60 13.96 8.53
C ARG A 310 -2.66 15.25 9.36
N SER A 311 -3.45 16.25 8.95
CA SER A 311 -3.57 17.53 9.65
C SER A 311 -4.08 17.40 11.09
N ARG A 312 -4.72 16.29 11.42
CA ARG A 312 -5.19 15.93 12.77
C ARG A 312 -4.10 15.30 13.64
N ASN A 313 -2.84 15.31 13.19
CA ASN A 313 -1.66 14.77 13.89
C ASN A 313 -1.78 13.28 14.23
N SER A 314 -2.31 12.49 13.29
CA SER A 314 -2.51 11.06 13.46
C SER A 314 -1.19 10.31 13.47
N LYS A 315 -1.02 9.39 14.43
CA LYS A 315 0.08 8.41 14.43
C LYS A 315 -0.28 7.26 13.48
N LEU A 316 0.73 6.64 12.89
CA LEU A 316 0.53 5.39 12.16
C LEU A 316 0.37 4.24 13.16
N GLU A 317 -0.82 3.67 13.21
CA GLU A 317 -1.11 2.45 13.97
C GLU A 317 -0.80 1.23 13.12
N THR A 318 -0.36 0.11 13.72
CA THR A 318 -0.03 -1.10 12.96
C THR A 318 -0.64 -2.33 13.58
N LEU A 319 -1.09 -3.28 12.73
CA LEU A 319 -1.59 -4.59 13.12
C LEU A 319 -0.92 -5.68 12.26
N ASN A 320 -0.65 -6.83 12.86
CA ASN A 320 -0.24 -8.04 12.14
C ASN A 320 -1.37 -9.07 12.15
N VAL A 321 -1.62 -9.67 11.00
CA VAL A 321 -2.61 -10.75 10.84
C VAL A 321 -1.90 -11.96 10.22
N PRO A 322 -2.07 -13.16 10.81
CA PRO A 322 -2.88 -13.50 11.98
C PRO A 322 -2.37 -12.89 13.27
N VAL A 323 -3.32 -12.57 14.18
CA VAL A 323 -2.99 -11.98 15.49
C VAL A 323 -2.47 -13.04 16.46
N GLU A 324 -1.68 -12.62 17.43
CA GLU A 324 -1.12 -13.52 18.45
C GLU A 324 -2.21 -14.30 19.19
N GLY A 325 -1.96 -15.60 19.38
CA GLY A 325 -2.92 -16.53 20.00
C GLY A 325 -4.15 -16.85 19.14
N ALA A 326 -4.09 -16.57 17.81
CA ALA A 326 -5.13 -16.94 16.86
C ALA A 326 -4.56 -17.57 15.57
N TYR A 327 -3.48 -18.31 15.70
CA TYR A 327 -2.89 -19.10 14.61
C TYR A 327 -2.09 -20.29 15.17
N LYS A 328 -1.85 -21.24 14.29
CA LYS A 328 -0.91 -22.35 14.50
C LYS A 328 0.10 -22.39 13.36
N ILE A 329 1.36 -22.66 13.67
CA ILE A 329 2.36 -22.96 12.65
C ILE A 329 2.35 -24.47 12.45
N THR A 330 2.11 -24.90 11.23
CA THR A 330 1.97 -26.31 10.91
C THR A 330 2.44 -26.59 9.48
N ARG A 331 2.43 -27.84 9.08
CA ARG A 331 2.77 -28.27 7.71
C ARG A 331 1.50 -28.73 7.00
N VAL A 332 1.24 -28.19 5.81
CA VAL A 332 0.16 -28.63 4.93
C VAL A 332 0.79 -28.99 3.58
N ARG A 333 0.54 -30.19 3.11
CA ARG A 333 1.33 -30.80 2.03
C ARG A 333 2.82 -30.74 2.37
N SER A 334 3.68 -30.17 1.53
CA SER A 334 5.11 -29.96 1.79
C SER A 334 5.43 -28.59 2.41
N MET A 335 4.43 -27.71 2.56
CA MET A 335 4.61 -26.31 2.96
C MET A 335 4.51 -26.10 4.46
N SER A 336 5.42 -25.29 5.03
CA SER A 336 5.19 -24.66 6.33
C SER A 336 4.21 -23.50 6.17
N VAL A 337 3.14 -23.49 6.95
CA VAL A 337 2.06 -22.51 6.83
C VAL A 337 1.69 -21.93 8.20
N ILE A 338 1.15 -20.73 8.19
CA ILE A 338 0.49 -20.11 9.33
C ILE A 338 -1.01 -20.31 9.15
N LEU A 339 -1.57 -21.28 9.87
CA LEU A 339 -2.99 -21.59 9.83
C LEU A 339 -3.74 -20.71 10.81
N PRO A 340 -4.63 -19.78 10.38
CA PRO A 340 -5.48 -19.02 11.28
C PRO A 340 -6.36 -19.95 12.10
N ASP A 341 -6.32 -19.81 13.43
CA ASP A 341 -7.05 -20.68 14.34
C ASP A 341 -7.32 -19.96 15.69
N PRO A 342 -8.55 -19.54 15.96
CA PRO A 342 -9.67 -19.52 15.03
C PRO A 342 -9.62 -18.33 14.04
N LEU A 343 -10.18 -18.52 12.84
CA LEU A 343 -10.20 -17.49 11.80
C LEU A 343 -11.04 -16.28 12.24
N ASP A 344 -12.19 -16.49 12.87
CA ASP A 344 -13.11 -15.42 13.29
C ASP A 344 -12.44 -14.39 14.22
N LYS A 345 -11.52 -14.83 15.08
CA LYS A 345 -10.73 -13.93 15.93
C LYS A 345 -9.84 -13.00 15.09
N ASN A 346 -9.24 -13.52 14.03
CA ASN A 346 -8.43 -12.74 13.10
C ASN A 346 -9.28 -11.74 12.30
N VAL A 347 -10.44 -12.18 11.81
CA VAL A 347 -11.43 -11.35 11.09
C VAL A 347 -11.87 -10.19 11.98
N LYS A 348 -12.35 -10.47 13.18
CA LYS A 348 -12.81 -9.46 14.14
C LYS A 348 -11.71 -8.46 14.51
N ALA A 349 -10.49 -8.96 14.78
CA ALA A 349 -9.36 -8.08 15.08
C ALA A 349 -9.02 -7.15 13.93
N MET A 350 -8.97 -7.67 12.70
CA MET A 350 -8.68 -6.90 11.50
C MET A 350 -9.76 -5.87 11.21
N GLN A 351 -11.03 -6.26 11.22
CA GLN A 351 -12.16 -5.37 10.98
C GLN A 351 -12.23 -4.28 12.05
N LYS A 352 -12.11 -4.63 13.34
CA LYS A 352 -12.07 -3.64 14.42
C LYS A 352 -10.93 -2.65 14.25
N PHE A 353 -9.75 -3.13 13.87
CA PHE A 353 -8.59 -2.27 13.66
C PHE A 353 -8.78 -1.34 12.46
N ILE A 354 -9.28 -1.82 11.32
CA ILE A 354 -9.49 -1.03 10.10
C ILE A 354 -10.63 -0.02 10.30
N PHE A 355 -11.78 -0.46 10.76
CA PHE A 355 -12.98 0.36 10.77
C PHE A 355 -13.17 1.17 12.06
N GLY A 356 -12.64 0.71 13.20
CA GLY A 356 -12.72 1.43 14.47
C GLY A 356 -14.14 1.92 14.79
N SER A 357 -14.33 3.23 15.02
CA SER A 357 -15.64 3.82 15.27
C SER A 357 -16.56 3.86 14.03
N ALA A 358 -16.04 3.51 12.85
CA ALA A 358 -16.86 3.37 11.64
C ALA A 358 -17.62 2.02 11.59
N LEU A 359 -17.29 1.06 12.47
CA LEU A 359 -18.15 -0.11 12.69
C LEU A 359 -19.53 0.31 13.16
N GLY A 360 -20.58 -0.25 12.55
CA GLY A 360 -21.96 -0.07 13.01
C GLY A 360 -22.16 -0.61 14.43
N LYS A 361 -23.18 -0.13 15.15
CA LYS A 361 -23.48 -0.61 16.51
C LYS A 361 -23.85 -2.10 16.54
N GLU A 362 -24.29 -2.67 15.42
CA GLU A 362 -24.64 -4.09 15.32
C GLU A 362 -23.40 -4.98 15.15
N ASP A 363 -22.35 -4.48 14.50
CA ASP A 363 -21.09 -5.21 14.25
C ASP A 363 -20.21 -5.33 15.51
N ASN A 364 -20.47 -4.51 16.53
CA ASN A 364 -19.66 -4.45 17.77
C ASN A 364 -20.00 -5.52 18.82
N LYS A 365 -21.08 -6.30 18.67
CA LYS A 365 -21.52 -7.26 19.70
C LYS A 365 -20.59 -8.47 19.90
N GLY A 366 -19.55 -8.64 19.09
CA GLY A 366 -18.58 -9.73 19.20
C GLY A 366 -17.13 -9.33 19.55
N ALA A 367 -16.83 -8.05 19.72
CA ALA A 367 -15.45 -7.52 19.68
C ALA A 367 -14.87 -7.04 21.02
N ASN A 368 -15.17 -7.72 22.13
CA ASN A 368 -14.46 -7.48 23.40
C ASN A 368 -13.13 -8.26 23.41
N ILE A 369 -12.13 -7.75 22.72
CA ILE A 369 -10.75 -8.21 22.85
C ILE A 369 -9.93 -7.02 23.35
N SER A 370 -9.36 -7.14 24.55
CA SER A 370 -8.38 -6.21 25.09
C SER A 370 -7.14 -6.25 24.19
N VAL A 371 -6.87 -5.14 23.51
CA VAL A 371 -5.57 -4.93 22.85
C VAL A 371 -4.59 -4.58 23.98
N GLY A 372 -3.70 -5.50 24.33
CA GLY A 372 -2.58 -5.24 25.23
C GLY A 372 -1.70 -4.12 24.64
N GLN A 373 -1.33 -3.21 25.52
CA GLN A 373 -0.41 -2.07 25.25
C GLN A 373 1.00 -2.55 24.90
#